data_60d79dc9e9f26af73e535ce6f7037e9e
#
_entry.id   60d79dc9e9f26af73e535ce6f7037e9e
#
_cell.length_a   1.000
_cell.length_b   1.000
_cell.length_c   1.000
_cell.angle_alpha   90.00
_cell.angle_beta   90.00
_cell.angle_gamma   90.00
#
_symmetry.space_group_name_H-M   'P 1'
#
loop_
_entity.id
_entity.type
_entity.pdbx_description
1 polymer ?
#
loop_
_entity_poly.entity_id
_entity_poly.type
_entity_poly.pdbx_seq_one_letter_code
_entity_poly.pdbx_strand_id
1 'polypeptide(L)'
;MANTVQSSSNSLGTPSESLQTFDLLDLQQYTQEKSFATNASKDFHLFYVGRDDVHDILKHILSRCSVSLYLNMFGFDDDELNSILMAKALDPNITMLITLDASQAGGVHEKALLDADRANNLAAFNTHFVIGQSATRQISHTKGFVADGKVGGEGSTNWSGSGEGTFVVAGKPGGPGYKAQNNTQSVFTDNDTISRFTAELIAEHLIAQKGAK
;
A
#
# COMPACT_ATOMS: atom_id res chain seq x y z
N MET A 1 -3.82 -9.14 -61.41
CA MET A 1 -4.58 -8.93 -60.18
C MET A 1 -3.58 -8.84 -59.05
N ALA A 2 -3.30 -7.66 -58.57
CA ALA A 2 -2.34 -7.43 -57.50
C ALA A 2 -3.09 -7.44 -56.15
N ASN A 3 -2.74 -8.36 -55.26
CA ASN A 3 -3.26 -8.42 -53.90
C ASN A 3 -2.57 -7.33 -53.09
N THR A 4 -3.32 -6.31 -52.73
CA THR A 4 -2.90 -5.27 -51.74
C THR A 4 -3.07 -5.85 -50.35
N VAL A 5 -1.95 -6.15 -49.69
CA VAL A 5 -1.96 -6.48 -48.28
C VAL A 5 -2.18 -5.17 -47.49
N GLN A 6 -3.34 -5.01 -46.87
CA GLN A 6 -3.56 -3.95 -45.91
C GLN A 6 -2.80 -4.29 -44.61
N SER A 7 -1.76 -3.52 -44.34
CA SER A 7 -1.14 -3.52 -43.02
C SER A 7 -2.09 -2.86 -42.02
N SER A 8 -2.69 -3.63 -41.13
CA SER A 8 -3.35 -3.08 -39.95
C SER A 8 -2.26 -2.45 -39.05
N SER A 9 -2.18 -1.15 -39.03
CA SER A 9 -1.44 -0.41 -38.02
C SER A 9 -2.15 -0.65 -36.69
N ASN A 10 -1.60 -1.55 -35.86
CA ASN A 10 -1.92 -1.56 -34.45
C ASN A 10 -1.47 -0.20 -33.91
N SER A 11 -2.39 0.70 -33.68
CA SER A 11 -2.16 1.87 -32.85
C SER A 11 -1.88 1.34 -31.44
N LEU A 12 -0.61 1.19 -31.10
CA LEU A 12 -0.20 1.20 -29.71
C LEU A 12 -0.81 2.45 -29.11
N GLY A 13 -1.70 2.27 -28.14
CA GLY A 13 -2.38 3.36 -27.47
C GLY A 13 -1.37 4.44 -27.08
N THR A 14 -1.81 5.67 -27.16
CA THR A 14 -1.07 6.85 -26.67
C THR A 14 -0.38 6.47 -25.37
N PRO A 15 0.94 6.78 -25.18
CA PRO A 15 1.58 6.60 -23.90
C PRO A 15 0.73 7.34 -22.87
N SER A 16 0.03 6.58 -22.04
CA SER A 16 -0.76 7.16 -20.98
C SER A 16 0.19 7.90 -20.05
N GLU A 17 -0.28 9.02 -19.62
CA GLU A 17 0.16 9.85 -18.50
C GLU A 17 1.48 9.42 -17.86
N SER A 18 2.46 10.34 -17.92
CA SER A 18 3.77 10.14 -17.28
C SER A 18 3.59 9.51 -15.91
N LEU A 19 4.24 8.37 -15.66
CA LEU A 19 4.33 7.74 -14.35
C LEU A 19 4.44 8.82 -13.29
N GLN A 20 3.51 8.84 -12.35
CA GLN A 20 3.53 9.84 -11.30
C GLN A 20 4.88 9.78 -10.57
N THR A 21 5.53 10.90 -10.40
CA THR A 21 6.73 10.99 -9.58
C THR A 21 6.28 11.13 -8.12
N PHE A 22 6.90 10.34 -7.25
CA PHE A 22 6.74 10.51 -5.81
C PHE A 22 7.88 11.41 -5.31
N ASP A 23 7.56 12.64 -4.94
CA ASP A 23 8.51 13.52 -4.27
C ASP A 23 8.21 13.50 -2.76
N LEU A 24 9.20 13.05 -1.97
CA LEU A 24 9.02 13.00 -0.52
C LEU A 24 8.82 14.39 0.08
N LEU A 25 9.24 15.46 -0.60
CA LEU A 25 8.96 16.83 -0.16
C LEU A 25 7.47 17.13 -0.09
N ASP A 26 6.64 16.49 -0.90
CA ASP A 26 5.18 16.65 -0.85
C ASP A 26 4.61 16.24 0.52
N LEU A 27 5.29 15.32 1.21
CA LEU A 27 4.84 14.81 2.50
C LEU A 27 5.08 15.77 3.67
N GLN A 28 5.88 16.83 3.49
CA GLN A 28 6.13 17.83 4.54
C GLN A 28 4.85 18.48 5.08
N GLN A 29 3.82 18.62 4.21
CA GLN A 29 2.53 19.17 4.60
C GLN A 29 1.80 18.38 5.68
N TYR A 30 2.17 17.11 5.86
CA TYR A 30 1.58 16.19 6.84
C TYR A 30 2.38 16.12 8.14
N THR A 31 3.55 16.75 8.22
CA THR A 31 4.29 16.86 9.47
C THR A 31 3.66 17.90 10.39
N GLN A 32 3.93 17.80 11.69
CA GLN A 32 3.48 18.80 12.66
C GLN A 32 3.96 20.20 12.27
N GLU A 33 5.22 20.33 11.83
CA GLU A 33 5.87 21.61 11.49
C GLU A 33 5.50 22.11 10.10
N LYS A 34 4.78 21.30 9.29
CA LYS A 34 4.47 21.59 7.87
C LYS A 34 5.70 21.86 7.00
N SER A 35 6.85 21.36 7.42
CA SER A 35 8.14 21.56 6.75
C SER A 35 9.14 20.48 7.15
N PHE A 36 10.13 20.24 6.29
CA PHE A 36 11.31 19.46 6.63
C PHE A 36 12.50 20.38 6.92
N ALA A 37 13.48 19.89 7.69
CA ALA A 37 14.73 20.59 7.89
C ALA A 37 15.47 20.80 6.55
N THR A 38 16.22 21.88 6.42
CA THR A 38 16.93 22.25 5.18
C THR A 38 17.90 21.17 4.68
N ASN A 39 18.42 20.34 5.60
CA ASN A 39 19.33 19.24 5.32
C ASN A 39 18.66 17.87 5.46
N ALA A 40 17.33 17.82 5.42
CA ALA A 40 16.60 16.55 5.45
C ALA A 40 16.98 15.66 4.26
N SER A 41 16.92 14.35 4.45
CA SER A 41 17.11 13.40 3.36
C SER A 41 16.10 13.65 2.25
N LYS A 42 16.50 13.47 1.00
CA LYS A 42 15.59 13.50 -0.14
C LYS A 42 14.92 12.16 -0.38
N ASP A 43 15.51 11.09 0.15
CA ASP A 43 15.13 9.73 -0.18
C ASP A 43 14.58 8.94 1.01
N PHE A 44 14.52 9.54 2.20
CA PHE A 44 14.03 8.89 3.42
C PHE A 44 13.49 9.88 4.43
N HIS A 45 12.28 9.61 4.93
CA HIS A 45 11.69 10.32 6.07
C HIS A 45 11.05 9.35 7.06
N LEU A 46 11.11 9.70 8.34
CA LEU A 46 10.46 8.98 9.43
C LEU A 46 9.40 9.87 10.07
N PHE A 47 8.18 9.37 10.11
CA PHE A 47 7.01 10.03 10.68
C PHE A 47 6.61 9.33 11.99
N TYR A 48 6.04 10.12 12.93
CA TYR A 48 5.65 9.64 14.24
C TYR A 48 4.14 9.81 14.41
N VAL A 49 3.45 8.71 14.66
CA VAL A 49 2.02 8.72 14.94
C VAL A 49 1.69 9.60 16.14
N GLY A 50 0.63 10.40 16.00
CA GLY A 50 0.20 11.37 17.03
C GLY A 50 0.91 12.73 16.96
N ARG A 51 2.01 12.83 16.20
CA ARG A 51 2.66 14.09 15.85
C ARG A 51 2.41 14.46 14.40
N ASP A 52 2.72 13.53 13.51
CA ASP A 52 2.56 13.68 12.07
C ASP A 52 1.28 12.97 11.61
N ASP A 53 0.68 13.44 10.53
CA ASP A 53 -0.53 12.84 9.96
C ASP A 53 -0.17 11.64 9.09
N VAL A 54 0.11 10.51 9.74
CA VAL A 54 0.52 9.27 9.07
C VAL A 54 -0.61 8.73 8.19
N HIS A 55 -1.88 8.90 8.59
CA HIS A 55 -3.02 8.48 7.79
C HIS A 55 -3.05 9.20 6.43
N ASP A 56 -2.98 10.53 6.43
CA ASP A 56 -2.99 11.29 5.19
C ASP A 56 -1.71 11.10 4.35
N ILE A 57 -0.57 10.78 4.96
CA ILE A 57 0.63 10.33 4.24
C ILE A 57 0.35 9.05 3.46
N LEU A 58 -0.22 8.04 4.10
CA LEU A 58 -0.57 6.78 3.45
C LEU A 58 -1.60 6.99 2.34
N LYS A 59 -2.65 7.76 2.59
CA LYS A 59 -3.65 8.14 1.57
C LYS A 59 -3.02 8.83 0.38
N HIS A 60 -2.12 9.79 0.61
CA HIS A 60 -1.41 10.53 -0.45
C HIS A 60 -0.66 9.57 -1.37
N ILE A 61 0.06 8.61 -0.79
CA ILE A 61 0.86 7.67 -1.57
C ILE A 61 -0.05 6.67 -2.30
N LEU A 62 -0.95 6.02 -1.59
CA LEU A 62 -1.79 4.95 -2.15
C LEU A 62 -2.75 5.46 -3.23
N SER A 63 -3.33 6.65 -3.05
CA SER A 63 -4.23 7.23 -4.06
C SER A 63 -3.52 7.51 -5.39
N ARG A 64 -2.22 7.82 -5.36
CA ARG A 64 -1.38 8.10 -6.53
C ARG A 64 -0.79 6.84 -7.20
N CYS A 65 -0.89 5.69 -6.56
CA CYS A 65 -0.44 4.43 -7.13
C CYS A 65 -1.20 4.13 -8.43
N SER A 66 -0.48 3.84 -9.51
CA SER A 66 -1.04 3.70 -10.86
C SER A 66 -0.50 2.53 -11.68
N VAL A 67 0.53 1.83 -11.19
CA VAL A 67 1.17 0.72 -11.91
C VAL A 67 1.20 -0.55 -11.08
N SER A 68 1.68 -0.47 -9.83
CA SER A 68 1.81 -1.66 -8.97
C SER A 68 1.77 -1.32 -7.49
N LEU A 69 1.15 -2.19 -6.71
CA LEU A 69 1.17 -2.13 -5.25
C LEU A 69 1.52 -3.50 -4.67
N TYR A 70 2.62 -3.57 -3.96
CA TYR A 70 3.00 -4.71 -3.13
C TYR A 70 2.77 -4.34 -1.68
N LEU A 71 1.96 -5.10 -0.97
CA LEU A 71 1.54 -4.80 0.40
C LEU A 71 1.61 -6.05 1.26
N ASN A 72 2.25 -5.93 2.41
CA ASN A 72 2.11 -6.87 3.51
C ASN A 72 1.68 -6.10 4.76
N MET A 73 0.57 -6.51 5.36
CA MET A 73 -0.03 -5.80 6.49
C MET A 73 -0.53 -6.78 7.56
N PHE A 74 -0.11 -6.56 8.80
CA PHE A 74 -0.57 -7.35 9.94
C PHE A 74 -1.98 -6.96 10.36
N GLY A 75 -2.20 -5.70 10.73
CA GLY A 75 -3.50 -5.19 11.18
C GLY A 75 -4.07 -4.19 10.18
N PHE A 76 -5.28 -4.46 9.68
CA PHE A 76 -5.94 -3.67 8.65
C PHE A 76 -7.40 -3.42 9.02
N ASP A 77 -7.70 -2.20 9.44
CA ASP A 77 -9.03 -1.79 9.94
C ASP A 77 -9.27 -0.28 9.69
N ASP A 78 -8.81 0.24 8.55
CA ASP A 78 -9.04 1.61 8.12
C ASP A 78 -9.96 1.66 6.90
N ASP A 79 -11.13 2.32 7.05
CA ASP A 79 -12.16 2.41 6.02
C ASP A 79 -11.71 3.17 4.78
N GLU A 80 -10.96 4.27 4.94
CA GLU A 80 -10.52 5.10 3.82
C GLU A 80 -9.42 4.41 3.02
N LEU A 81 -8.41 3.85 3.69
CA LEU A 81 -7.36 3.08 3.03
C LEU A 81 -7.93 1.84 2.34
N ASN A 82 -8.88 1.16 2.98
CA ASN A 82 -9.59 0.04 2.36
C ASN A 82 -10.32 0.48 1.08
N SER A 83 -11.01 1.61 1.11
CA SER A 83 -11.73 2.13 -0.07
C SER A 83 -10.77 2.42 -1.23
N ILE A 84 -9.59 2.96 -0.95
CA ILE A 84 -8.54 3.18 -1.96
C ILE A 84 -8.05 1.84 -2.51
N LEU A 85 -7.72 0.87 -1.65
CA LEU A 85 -7.28 -0.46 -2.09
C LEU A 85 -8.31 -1.16 -2.96
N MET A 86 -9.59 -1.12 -2.57
CA MET A 86 -10.67 -1.74 -3.34
C MET A 86 -10.82 -1.11 -4.74
N ALA A 87 -10.72 0.22 -4.84
CA ALA A 87 -10.75 0.90 -6.14
C ALA A 87 -9.58 0.48 -7.03
N LYS A 88 -8.36 0.37 -6.45
CA LYS A 88 -7.17 -0.09 -7.18
C LYS A 88 -7.23 -1.57 -7.57
N ALA A 89 -7.80 -2.42 -6.72
CA ALA A 89 -7.94 -3.85 -6.97
C ALA A 89 -8.80 -4.19 -8.19
N LEU A 90 -9.71 -3.30 -8.56
CA LEU A 90 -10.60 -3.44 -9.72
C LEU A 90 -10.05 -2.71 -10.97
N ASP A 91 -8.87 -2.10 -10.91
CA ASP A 91 -8.23 -1.46 -12.06
C ASP A 91 -7.30 -2.46 -12.77
N PRO A 92 -7.59 -2.87 -14.01
CA PRO A 92 -6.78 -3.84 -14.74
C PRO A 92 -5.38 -3.33 -15.12
N ASN A 93 -5.10 -2.04 -14.96
CA ASN A 93 -3.80 -1.45 -15.23
C ASN A 93 -2.85 -1.51 -14.02
N ILE A 94 -3.36 -1.88 -12.84
CA ILE A 94 -2.59 -1.93 -11.60
C ILE A 94 -2.36 -3.39 -11.20
N THR A 95 -1.09 -3.78 -11.03
CA THR A 95 -0.75 -5.09 -10.47
C THR A 95 -0.67 -5.00 -8.96
N MET A 96 -1.43 -5.83 -8.24
CA MET A 96 -1.42 -5.83 -6.79
C MET A 96 -1.08 -7.21 -6.23
N LEU A 97 -0.15 -7.25 -5.27
CA LEU A 97 0.08 -8.41 -4.41
C LEU A 97 -0.19 -7.97 -2.96
N ILE A 98 -1.25 -8.49 -2.37
CA ILE A 98 -1.67 -8.15 -1.01
C ILE A 98 -1.54 -9.38 -0.12
N THR A 99 -0.79 -9.25 0.95
CA THR A 99 -0.62 -10.29 1.98
C THR A 99 -1.14 -9.76 3.31
N LEU A 100 -2.10 -10.46 3.90
CA LEU A 100 -2.61 -10.16 5.24
C LEU A 100 -2.35 -11.35 6.17
N ASP A 101 -2.10 -11.07 7.45
CA ASP A 101 -1.81 -12.11 8.43
C ASP A 101 -3.04 -12.95 8.77
N ALA A 102 -2.89 -14.26 8.80
CA ALA A 102 -3.98 -15.20 9.07
C ALA A 102 -4.59 -15.05 10.48
N SER A 103 -3.84 -14.54 11.46
CA SER A 103 -4.36 -14.32 12.81
C SER A 103 -5.33 -13.14 12.89
N GLN A 104 -5.30 -12.24 11.89
CA GLN A 104 -6.19 -11.08 11.76
C GLN A 104 -7.33 -11.31 10.74
N ALA A 105 -7.40 -12.49 10.12
CA ALA A 105 -8.35 -12.83 9.04
C ALA A 105 -9.85 -12.74 9.44
N GLY A 106 -10.15 -12.47 10.69
CA GLY A 106 -11.49 -12.17 11.18
C GLY A 106 -11.95 -10.74 11.01
N GLY A 107 -11.08 -9.83 10.59
CA GLY A 107 -11.35 -8.40 10.44
C GLY A 107 -12.40 -8.09 9.38
N VAL A 108 -13.00 -6.91 9.48
CA VAL A 108 -14.06 -6.46 8.56
C VAL A 108 -13.51 -6.26 7.16
N HIS A 109 -12.33 -5.66 7.05
CA HIS A 109 -11.71 -5.33 5.75
C HIS A 109 -11.10 -6.54 5.07
N GLU A 110 -10.49 -7.46 5.81
CA GLU A 110 -10.02 -8.73 5.25
C GLU A 110 -11.18 -9.52 4.64
N LYS A 111 -12.34 -9.54 5.32
CA LYS A 111 -13.55 -10.17 4.79
C LYS A 111 -14.06 -9.45 3.55
N ALA A 112 -14.06 -8.12 3.54
CA ALA A 112 -14.48 -7.34 2.39
C ALA A 112 -13.60 -7.61 1.15
N LEU A 113 -12.28 -7.73 1.32
CA LEU A 113 -11.36 -8.12 0.24
C LEU A 113 -11.63 -9.55 -0.27
N LEU A 114 -11.86 -10.51 0.63
CA LEU A 114 -12.23 -11.88 0.25
C LEU A 114 -13.56 -11.95 -0.50
N ASP A 115 -14.56 -11.19 -0.06
CA ASP A 115 -15.85 -11.15 -0.72
C ASP A 115 -15.77 -10.47 -2.09
N ALA A 116 -14.95 -9.42 -2.22
CA ALA A 116 -14.67 -8.79 -3.49
C ALA A 116 -13.94 -9.73 -4.46
N ASP A 117 -12.97 -10.50 -3.98
CA ASP A 117 -12.27 -11.51 -4.79
C ASP A 117 -13.26 -12.58 -5.30
N ARG A 118 -14.11 -13.09 -4.44
CA ARG A 118 -15.15 -14.07 -4.82
C ARG A 118 -16.15 -13.52 -5.83
N ALA A 119 -16.56 -12.25 -5.66
CA ALA A 119 -17.57 -11.61 -6.51
C ALA A 119 -17.01 -11.22 -7.89
N ASN A 120 -15.76 -10.78 -7.96
CA ASN A 120 -15.19 -10.12 -9.14
C ASN A 120 -14.05 -10.90 -9.77
N ASN A 121 -13.55 -11.99 -9.15
CA ASN A 121 -12.33 -12.67 -9.58
C ASN A 121 -11.18 -11.67 -9.74
N LEU A 122 -10.70 -11.13 -8.62
CA LEU A 122 -9.69 -10.04 -8.61
C LEU A 122 -8.42 -10.39 -9.40
N ALA A 123 -8.08 -11.66 -9.53
CA ALA A 123 -6.97 -12.10 -10.37
C ALA A 123 -7.13 -11.72 -11.84
N ALA A 124 -8.36 -11.60 -12.33
CA ALA A 124 -8.62 -11.11 -13.69
C ALA A 124 -8.31 -9.62 -13.86
N PHE A 125 -8.19 -8.88 -12.74
CA PHE A 125 -7.75 -7.48 -12.67
C PHE A 125 -6.30 -7.35 -12.23
N ASN A 126 -5.48 -8.42 -12.32
CA ASN A 126 -4.10 -8.46 -11.84
C ASN A 126 -3.91 -8.22 -10.34
N THR A 127 -4.95 -8.44 -9.53
CA THR A 127 -4.88 -8.37 -8.08
C THR A 127 -4.86 -9.76 -7.49
N HIS A 128 -3.78 -10.08 -6.77
CA HIS A 128 -3.58 -11.34 -6.07
C HIS A 128 -3.57 -11.08 -4.57
N PHE A 129 -4.51 -11.69 -3.89
CA PHE A 129 -4.72 -11.52 -2.46
C PHE A 129 -4.52 -12.85 -1.74
N VAL A 130 -3.81 -12.83 -0.62
CA VAL A 130 -3.62 -13.99 0.25
C VAL A 130 -3.74 -13.62 1.72
N ILE A 131 -4.44 -14.45 2.47
CA ILE A 131 -4.38 -14.48 3.93
C ILE A 131 -3.52 -15.67 4.29
N GLY A 132 -2.36 -15.42 4.88
CA GLY A 132 -1.38 -16.46 5.12
C GLY A 132 -0.44 -16.16 6.28
N GLN A 133 0.51 -17.05 6.45
CA GLN A 133 1.58 -16.93 7.44
C GLN A 133 2.93 -17.01 6.74
N SER A 134 3.97 -16.51 7.38
CA SER A 134 5.34 -16.64 6.90
C SER A 134 5.82 -18.10 6.90
N ALA A 135 6.98 -18.35 6.30
CA ALA A 135 7.52 -19.69 6.02
C ALA A 135 7.60 -20.64 7.23
N THR A 136 7.79 -20.13 8.41
CA THR A 136 8.00 -20.93 9.65
C THR A 136 6.78 -20.92 10.57
N ARG A 137 5.59 -20.68 10.05
CA ARG A 137 4.35 -20.48 10.82
C ARG A 137 4.42 -19.29 11.79
N GLN A 138 5.35 -18.38 11.56
CA GLN A 138 5.40 -17.11 12.26
C GLN A 138 4.25 -16.22 11.76
N ILE A 139 3.78 -15.33 12.62
CA ILE A 139 2.85 -14.28 12.17
C ILE A 139 3.55 -13.41 11.12
N SER A 140 2.82 -13.02 10.08
CA SER A 140 3.29 -12.05 9.11
C SER A 140 3.12 -10.65 9.70
N HIS A 141 4.16 -10.17 10.42
CA HIS A 141 4.05 -8.94 11.22
C HIS A 141 4.60 -7.70 10.51
N THR A 142 5.01 -7.84 9.28
CA THR A 142 5.41 -6.72 8.42
C THR A 142 4.24 -5.76 8.23
N LYS A 143 4.52 -4.47 8.19
CA LYS A 143 3.57 -3.41 7.90
C LYS A 143 4.22 -2.51 6.87
N GLY A 144 4.24 -3.00 5.64
CA GLY A 144 5.00 -2.36 4.58
C GLY A 144 4.39 -2.48 3.21
N PHE A 145 4.73 -1.54 2.37
CA PHE A 145 4.26 -1.46 1.00
C PHE A 145 5.34 -0.90 0.06
N VAL A 146 5.20 -1.20 -1.22
CA VAL A 146 5.89 -0.51 -2.31
C VAL A 146 4.87 -0.17 -3.39
N ALA A 147 4.77 1.11 -3.74
CA ALA A 147 3.91 1.63 -4.80
C ALA A 147 4.74 2.01 -6.02
N ASP A 148 4.31 1.52 -7.19
CA ASP A 148 4.86 1.79 -8.53
C ASP A 148 6.38 1.50 -8.67
N GLY A 149 6.99 0.77 -7.74
CA GLY A 149 8.44 0.60 -7.68
C GLY A 149 9.20 1.93 -7.47
N LYS A 150 8.54 2.95 -6.91
CA LYS A 150 9.06 4.31 -6.76
C LYS A 150 9.09 4.78 -5.32
N VAL A 151 8.14 4.38 -4.52
CA VAL A 151 8.05 4.75 -3.11
C VAL A 151 7.70 3.53 -2.28
N GLY A 152 8.40 3.36 -1.18
CA GLY A 152 8.10 2.34 -0.20
C GLY A 152 7.87 2.95 1.18
N GLY A 153 7.21 2.18 2.03
CA GLY A 153 7.03 2.52 3.42
C GLY A 153 7.03 1.28 4.29
N GLU A 154 7.62 1.39 5.47
CA GLU A 154 7.67 0.30 6.45
C GLU A 154 7.75 0.90 7.86
N GLY A 155 7.17 0.23 8.82
CA GLY A 155 7.19 0.70 10.20
C GLY A 155 6.41 -0.19 11.16
N SER A 156 6.02 0.38 12.28
CA SER A 156 5.19 -0.31 13.27
C SER A 156 3.69 -0.04 13.10
N THR A 157 3.30 0.83 12.16
CA THR A 157 1.94 1.32 11.99
C THR A 157 1.04 0.26 11.36
N ASN A 158 0.11 -0.31 12.14
CA ASN A 158 -1.04 -1.02 11.57
C ASN A 158 -1.99 -0.01 10.91
N TRP A 159 -2.60 -0.40 9.79
CA TRP A 159 -3.56 0.46 9.10
C TRP A 159 -4.92 0.39 9.81
N SER A 160 -5.03 1.19 10.85
CA SER A 160 -6.20 1.32 11.70
C SER A 160 -6.22 2.68 12.37
N GLY A 161 -7.39 3.18 12.73
CA GLY A 161 -7.52 4.49 13.38
C GLY A 161 -6.66 4.65 14.65
N SER A 162 -6.47 3.58 15.42
CA SER A 162 -5.55 3.58 16.59
C SER A 162 -4.09 3.50 16.17
N GLY A 163 -3.77 2.68 15.16
CA GLY A 163 -2.40 2.50 14.65
C GLY A 163 -1.84 3.77 14.03
N GLU A 164 -2.67 4.49 13.29
CA GLU A 164 -2.34 5.72 12.56
C GLU A 164 -2.54 6.99 13.39
N GLY A 165 -3.23 6.89 14.54
CA GLY A 165 -3.47 8.03 15.42
C GLY A 165 -4.42 9.08 14.85
N THR A 166 -5.32 8.70 13.95
CA THR A 166 -6.18 9.58 13.14
C THR A 166 -6.92 10.62 13.96
N PHE A 167 -7.47 10.25 15.12
CA PHE A 167 -8.21 11.20 15.97
C PHE A 167 -7.30 12.18 16.72
N VAL A 168 -6.08 11.76 17.07
CA VAL A 168 -5.13 12.65 17.80
C VAL A 168 -4.69 13.78 16.88
N VAL A 169 -4.32 13.47 15.65
CA VAL A 169 -3.88 14.48 14.67
C VAL A 169 -5.03 15.43 14.30
N ALA A 170 -6.24 14.90 14.15
CA ALA A 170 -7.42 15.71 13.88
C ALA A 170 -7.88 16.56 15.09
N GLY A 171 -7.24 16.42 16.25
CA GLY A 171 -7.65 17.09 17.49
C GLY A 171 -9.04 16.66 17.98
N LYS A 172 -9.52 15.48 17.55
CA LYS A 172 -10.82 14.94 17.91
C LYS A 172 -10.67 13.91 19.04
N PRO A 173 -11.59 13.90 20.01
CA PRO A 173 -11.65 12.79 20.94
C PRO A 173 -12.01 11.51 20.15
N GLY A 174 -11.24 10.47 20.30
CA GLY A 174 -11.63 9.15 19.82
C GLY A 174 -12.88 8.65 20.56
N GLY A 175 -13.54 7.61 19.98
CA GLY A 175 -14.64 6.94 20.63
C GLY A 175 -14.25 6.35 22.00
N PRO A 176 -15.22 5.86 22.79
CA PRO A 176 -14.93 5.23 24.07
C PRO A 176 -13.91 4.10 23.92
N GLY A 177 -12.84 4.15 24.70
CA GLY A 177 -11.76 3.15 24.66
C GLY A 177 -10.68 3.40 23.59
N TYR A 178 -10.82 4.43 22.75
CA TYR A 178 -9.79 4.79 21.78
C TYR A 178 -8.46 5.16 22.46
N LYS A 179 -7.38 4.59 21.96
CA LYS A 179 -6.01 4.95 22.33
C LYS A 179 -5.15 4.94 21.07
N ALA A 180 -4.55 6.07 20.76
CA ALA A 180 -3.51 6.12 19.75
C ALA A 180 -2.30 5.28 20.19
N GLN A 181 -1.70 4.59 19.23
CA GLN A 181 -0.47 3.82 19.47
C GLN A 181 0.75 4.70 19.17
N ASN A 182 1.84 4.49 19.90
CA ASN A 182 3.13 5.13 19.60
C ASN A 182 3.81 4.35 18.47
N ASN A 183 3.42 4.65 17.25
CA ASN A 183 3.97 4.01 16.06
C ASN A 183 4.87 4.96 15.26
N THR A 184 5.67 4.36 14.40
CA THR A 184 6.45 5.07 13.40
C THR A 184 6.12 4.53 12.01
N GLN A 185 6.20 5.42 11.02
CA GLN A 185 6.10 5.09 9.61
C GLN A 185 7.29 5.70 8.87
N SER A 186 8.14 4.89 8.28
CA SER A 186 9.14 5.37 7.33
C SER A 186 8.55 5.45 5.92
N VAL A 187 9.02 6.38 5.13
CA VAL A 187 8.76 6.46 3.69
C VAL A 187 10.09 6.71 2.99
N PHE A 188 10.35 5.97 1.91
CA PHE A 188 11.62 6.02 1.20
C PHE A 188 11.44 5.87 -0.31
N THR A 189 12.40 6.45 -1.06
CA THR A 189 12.44 6.43 -2.53
C THR A 189 13.78 5.95 -3.08
N ASP A 190 14.71 5.54 -2.21
CA ASP A 190 15.99 4.98 -2.61
C ASP A 190 15.80 3.68 -3.42
N ASN A 191 16.39 3.62 -4.61
CA ASN A 191 16.19 2.53 -5.56
C ASN A 191 16.68 1.16 -5.04
N ASP A 192 17.77 1.10 -4.28
CA ASP A 192 18.28 -0.17 -3.74
C ASP A 192 17.33 -0.69 -2.67
N THR A 193 16.90 0.19 -1.75
CA THR A 193 15.94 -0.13 -0.70
C THR A 193 14.60 -0.57 -1.29
N ILE A 194 14.07 0.16 -2.28
CA ILE A 194 12.83 -0.19 -2.98
C ILE A 194 12.93 -1.57 -3.62
N SER A 195 14.01 -1.85 -4.34
CA SER A 195 14.19 -3.12 -5.04
C SER A 195 14.27 -4.30 -4.08
N ARG A 196 15.02 -4.15 -2.99
CA ARG A 196 15.15 -5.20 -1.95
C ARG A 196 13.84 -5.43 -1.23
N PHE A 197 13.16 -4.36 -0.84
CA PHE A 197 11.90 -4.48 -0.12
C PHE A 197 10.78 -5.05 -1.00
N THR A 198 10.74 -4.67 -2.28
CA THR A 198 9.83 -5.29 -3.25
C THR A 198 10.05 -6.79 -3.35
N ALA A 199 11.31 -7.24 -3.45
CA ALA A 199 11.64 -8.66 -3.51
C ALA A 199 11.19 -9.41 -2.25
N GLU A 200 11.35 -8.80 -1.08
CA GLU A 200 10.89 -9.38 0.19
C GLU A 200 9.37 -9.51 0.24
N LEU A 201 8.63 -8.44 -0.09
CA LEU A 201 7.16 -8.47 -0.10
C LEU A 201 6.61 -9.52 -1.07
N ILE A 202 7.23 -9.67 -2.25
CA ILE A 202 6.86 -10.73 -3.21
C ILE A 202 7.18 -12.11 -2.63
N ALA A 203 8.34 -12.30 -2.03
CA ALA A 203 8.74 -13.57 -1.44
C ALA A 203 7.78 -14.00 -0.31
N GLU A 204 7.42 -13.08 0.58
CA GLU A 204 6.43 -13.32 1.65
C GLU A 204 5.06 -13.69 1.09
N HIS A 205 4.60 -13.00 0.04
CA HIS A 205 3.34 -13.30 -0.64
C HIS A 205 3.31 -14.73 -1.20
N LEU A 206 4.37 -15.12 -1.91
CA LEU A 206 4.48 -16.46 -2.50
C LEU A 206 4.57 -17.57 -1.44
N ILE A 207 5.21 -17.29 -0.30
CA ILE A 207 5.27 -18.20 0.83
C ILE A 207 3.89 -18.35 1.47
N ALA A 208 3.19 -17.24 1.71
CA ALA A 208 1.85 -17.26 2.27
C ALA A 208 0.87 -18.03 1.38
N GLN A 209 0.94 -17.87 0.05
CA GLN A 209 0.15 -18.64 -0.91
C GLN A 209 0.37 -20.15 -0.79
N LYS A 210 1.60 -20.59 -0.55
CA LYS A 210 1.91 -22.02 -0.37
C LYS A 210 1.37 -22.58 0.94
N GLY A 211 1.27 -21.74 1.96
CA GLY A 211 0.76 -22.12 3.29
C GLY A 211 -0.75 -22.04 3.44
N ALA A 212 -1.43 -21.32 2.56
CA ALA A 212 -2.88 -21.07 2.59
C ALA A 212 -3.74 -22.22 2.01
N LYS A 213 -3.21 -23.43 1.91
CA LYS A 213 -3.90 -24.64 1.39
C LYS A 213 -4.72 -25.34 2.47
#